data_cc0c3f8c364723e1f3c82b3427b05f9a
#
_entry.id   cc0c3f8c364723e1f3c82b3427b05f9a
#
_cell.length_a   1.000
_cell.length_b   1.000
_cell.length_c   1.000
_cell.angle_alpha   90.00
_cell.angle_beta   90.00
_cell.angle_gamma   90.00
#
_symmetry.space_group_name_H-M   'P 1'
#
loop_
_entity.id
_entity.type
_entity.pdbx_description
1 polymer ?
#
loop_
_entity_poly.entity_id
_entity_poly.type
_entity_poly.pdbx_seq_one_letter_code
_entity_poly.pdbx_strand_id
1 'polypeptide(L)'
;MQLKNALKLAEKTVAKSKKKSFNECNQRITQALLNKGYSSELASQVRQSLNLTKDVDQEHENLRLETEKLWHKNSRIDLKKRRNKIKAALFRKGFDLYECDRIMDELENTETET
;
A
#
# COMPACT_ATOMS: atom_id res chain seq x y z
N MET A 1 0.39 24.25 -18.51
CA MET A 1 -0.91 24.32 -17.85
C MET A 1 -1.47 22.96 -17.48
N GLN A 2 -1.49 22.00 -18.41
CA GLN A 2 -1.93 20.63 -18.07
C GLN A 2 -1.09 19.99 -16.97
N LEU A 3 0.22 20.18 -17.03
CA LEU A 3 1.13 19.62 -16.04
C LEU A 3 0.84 20.15 -14.64
N LYS A 4 0.58 21.45 -14.51
CA LYS A 4 0.27 22.08 -13.22
C LYS A 4 -1.01 21.51 -12.60
N ASN A 5 -2.07 21.37 -13.39
CA ASN A 5 -3.33 20.82 -12.92
C ASN A 5 -3.20 19.32 -12.58
N ALA A 6 -2.45 18.59 -13.39
CA ALA A 6 -2.17 17.18 -13.15
C ALA A 6 -1.37 16.99 -11.85
N LEU A 7 -0.37 17.87 -11.59
CA LEU A 7 0.40 17.83 -10.35
C LEU A 7 -0.47 18.07 -9.13
N LYS A 8 -1.40 19.02 -9.20
CA LYS A 8 -2.33 19.27 -8.08
C LYS A 8 -3.19 18.05 -7.77
N LEU A 9 -3.70 17.39 -8.80
CA LEU A 9 -4.49 16.17 -8.62
C LEU A 9 -3.65 15.06 -8.01
N ALA A 10 -2.43 14.90 -8.49
CA ALA A 10 -1.52 13.89 -7.96
C ALA A 10 -1.18 14.14 -6.49
N GLU A 11 -0.94 15.39 -6.11
CA GLU A 11 -0.65 15.77 -4.72
C GLU A 11 -1.82 15.43 -3.80
N LYS A 12 -3.05 15.68 -4.25
CA LYS A 12 -4.25 15.28 -3.50
C LYS A 12 -4.34 13.78 -3.33
N THR A 13 -4.00 13.04 -4.37
CA THR A 13 -4.01 11.57 -4.35
C THR A 13 -2.98 11.04 -3.37
N VAL A 14 -1.78 11.62 -3.34
CA VAL A 14 -0.73 11.26 -2.38
C VAL A 14 -1.24 11.46 -0.95
N ALA A 15 -1.86 12.60 -0.68
CA ALA A 15 -2.38 12.90 0.66
C ALA A 15 -3.43 11.88 1.11
N LYS A 16 -4.27 11.40 0.21
CA LYS A 16 -5.29 10.40 0.51
C LYS A 16 -4.73 8.99 0.64
N SER A 17 -3.51 8.76 0.19
CA SER A 17 -2.90 7.43 0.10
C SER A 17 -1.82 7.19 1.15
N LYS A 18 -1.79 7.97 2.22
CA LYS A 18 -0.72 7.90 3.25
C LYS A 18 -0.58 6.53 3.89
N LYS A 19 -1.70 5.81 4.06
CA LYS A 19 -1.69 4.48 4.70
C LYS A 19 -1.56 3.33 3.72
N LYS A 20 -1.46 3.64 2.43
CA LYS A 20 -1.34 2.64 1.38
C LYS A 20 0.12 2.33 1.10
N SER A 21 0.38 1.19 0.43
CA SER A 21 1.73 0.87 0.01
C SER A 21 2.23 1.91 -1.01
N PHE A 22 3.55 2.04 -1.12
CA PHE A 22 4.15 2.92 -2.12
C PHE A 22 3.68 2.57 -3.53
N ASN A 23 3.64 1.29 -3.86
CA ASN A 23 3.17 0.82 -5.16
C ASN A 23 1.71 1.18 -5.41
N GLU A 24 0.85 1.01 -4.41
CA GLU A 24 -0.57 1.37 -4.54
C GLU A 24 -0.75 2.87 -4.71
N CYS A 25 0.02 3.67 -3.99
CA CYS A 25 0.00 5.12 -4.13
C CYS A 25 0.31 5.54 -5.58
N ASN A 26 1.37 4.97 -6.16
CA ASN A 26 1.75 5.24 -7.54
C ASN A 26 0.66 4.82 -8.54
N GLN A 27 0.04 3.67 -8.31
CA GLN A 27 -1.06 3.20 -9.15
C GLN A 27 -2.26 4.14 -9.07
N ARG A 28 -2.57 4.64 -7.89
CA ARG A 28 -3.68 5.56 -7.67
C ARG A 28 -3.44 6.90 -8.36
N ILE A 29 -2.21 7.40 -8.34
CA ILE A 29 -1.84 8.62 -9.06
C ILE A 29 -2.08 8.43 -10.55
N THR A 30 -1.56 7.35 -11.12
CA THR A 30 -1.73 7.03 -12.53
C THR A 30 -3.20 6.92 -12.89
N GLN A 31 -3.97 6.17 -12.11
CA GLN A 31 -5.39 5.94 -12.37
C GLN A 31 -6.19 7.24 -12.29
N ALA A 32 -5.91 8.08 -11.30
CA ALA A 32 -6.60 9.35 -11.13
C ALA A 32 -6.37 10.26 -12.34
N LEU A 33 -5.13 10.29 -12.84
CA LEU A 33 -4.80 11.12 -14.01
C LEU A 33 -5.45 10.58 -15.28
N LEU A 34 -5.40 9.27 -15.50
CA LEU A 34 -6.05 8.65 -16.65
C LEU A 34 -7.56 8.86 -16.64
N ASN A 35 -8.19 8.78 -15.47
CA ASN A 35 -9.63 9.01 -15.32
C ASN A 35 -10.02 10.44 -15.67
N LYS A 36 -9.11 11.41 -15.51
CA LYS A 36 -9.34 12.81 -15.89
C LYS A 36 -9.05 13.07 -17.37
N GLY A 37 -8.62 12.05 -18.09
CA GLY A 37 -8.35 12.18 -19.53
C GLY A 37 -6.92 12.55 -19.88
N TYR A 38 -6.01 12.58 -18.91
CA TYR A 38 -4.59 12.81 -19.18
C TYR A 38 -3.96 11.54 -19.79
N SER A 39 -2.92 11.72 -20.60
CA SER A 39 -2.23 10.62 -21.24
C SER A 39 -1.36 9.85 -20.23
N SER A 40 -1.02 8.60 -20.56
CA SER A 40 -0.10 7.80 -19.74
C SER A 40 1.29 8.44 -19.70
N GLU A 41 1.71 9.11 -20.77
CA GLU A 41 2.98 9.83 -20.82
C GLU A 41 3.00 10.97 -19.82
N LEU A 42 1.92 11.75 -19.75
CA LEU A 42 1.80 12.85 -18.81
C LEU A 42 1.78 12.31 -17.37
N ALA A 43 1.09 11.21 -17.12
CA ALA A 43 1.04 10.56 -15.82
C ALA A 43 2.46 10.16 -15.36
N SER A 44 3.25 9.62 -16.28
CA SER A 44 4.65 9.27 -16.00
C SER A 44 5.48 10.50 -15.65
N GLN A 45 5.32 11.58 -16.41
CA GLN A 45 6.02 12.84 -16.16
C GLN A 45 5.65 13.42 -14.78
N VAL A 46 4.38 13.35 -14.42
CA VAL A 46 3.89 13.82 -13.12
C VAL A 46 4.54 13.04 -11.98
N ARG A 47 4.58 11.71 -12.10
CA ARG A 47 5.21 10.88 -11.07
C ARG A 47 6.70 11.20 -10.91
N GLN A 48 7.41 11.45 -12.03
CA GLN A 48 8.81 11.85 -12.00
C GLN A 48 8.97 13.23 -11.35
N SER A 49 8.10 14.18 -11.68
CA SER A 49 8.13 15.54 -11.14
C SER A 49 7.89 15.59 -9.63
N LEU A 50 7.03 14.70 -9.12
CA LEU A 50 6.79 14.60 -7.68
C LEU A 50 8.00 14.08 -6.92
N ASN A 51 8.89 13.40 -7.64
CA ASN A 51 10.12 12.85 -7.06
C ASN A 51 9.83 12.04 -5.79
N LEU A 52 8.78 11.25 -5.82
CA LEU A 52 8.39 10.41 -4.69
C LEU A 52 9.43 9.33 -4.47
N THR A 53 9.93 9.26 -3.26
CA THR A 53 10.84 8.19 -2.84
C THR A 53 10.09 7.34 -1.82
N LYS A 54 10.38 6.04 -1.86
CA LYS A 54 9.80 5.11 -0.90
C LYS A 54 10.37 5.41 0.49
N ASP A 55 9.49 5.83 1.41
CA ASP A 55 9.83 5.98 2.81
C ASP A 55 9.76 4.58 3.45
N VAL A 56 10.92 3.98 3.67
CA VAL A 56 11.01 2.60 4.16
C VAL A 56 10.34 2.43 5.51
N ASP A 57 10.54 3.39 6.42
CA ASP A 57 9.95 3.32 7.76
C ASP A 57 8.42 3.43 7.71
N GLN A 58 7.91 4.35 6.89
CA GLN A 58 6.47 4.51 6.73
C GLN A 58 5.85 3.30 6.04
N GLU A 59 6.53 2.75 5.03
CA GLU A 59 6.07 1.54 4.33
C GLU A 59 6.00 0.36 5.28
N HIS A 60 6.99 0.22 6.13
CA HIS A 60 7.05 -0.85 7.13
C HIS A 60 5.90 -0.69 8.15
N GLU A 61 5.64 0.52 8.61
CA GLU A 61 4.54 0.81 9.53
C GLU A 61 3.19 0.52 8.88
N ASN A 62 3.02 0.93 7.62
CA ASN A 62 1.79 0.67 6.87
C ASN A 62 1.55 -0.84 6.70
N LEU A 63 2.61 -1.59 6.43
CA LEU A 63 2.55 -3.04 6.31
C LEU A 63 2.13 -3.67 7.64
N ARG A 64 2.73 -3.22 8.76
CA ARG A 64 2.40 -3.73 10.09
C ARG A 64 0.94 -3.49 10.42
N LEU A 65 0.45 -2.27 10.23
CA LEU A 65 -0.94 -1.91 10.54
C LEU A 65 -1.92 -2.72 9.70
N GLU A 66 -1.65 -2.88 8.42
CA GLU A 66 -2.53 -3.64 7.53
C GLU A 66 -2.51 -5.13 7.88
N THR A 67 -1.33 -5.66 8.21
CA THR A 67 -1.19 -7.06 8.61
C THR A 67 -1.95 -7.33 9.90
N GLU A 68 -1.84 -6.46 10.90
CA GLU A 68 -2.58 -6.57 12.15
C GLU A 68 -4.09 -6.56 11.91
N LYS A 69 -4.55 -5.64 11.09
CA LYS A 69 -5.97 -5.52 10.74
C LYS A 69 -6.49 -6.81 10.11
N LEU A 70 -5.76 -7.35 9.14
CA LEU A 70 -6.14 -8.59 8.46
C LEU A 70 -6.05 -9.79 9.40
N TRP A 71 -5.07 -9.79 10.29
CA TRP A 71 -4.89 -10.86 11.28
C TRP A 71 -6.13 -10.97 12.18
N HIS A 72 -6.58 -9.86 12.73
CA HIS A 72 -7.75 -9.84 13.61
C HIS A 72 -9.04 -10.15 12.84
N LYS A 73 -9.15 -9.64 11.64
CA LYS A 73 -10.33 -9.89 10.78
C LYS A 73 -10.51 -11.37 10.46
N ASN A 74 -9.41 -12.11 10.34
CA ASN A 74 -9.40 -13.52 9.96
C ASN A 74 -9.14 -14.46 11.13
N SER A 75 -9.45 -14.04 12.35
CA SER A 75 -9.14 -14.76 13.59
C SER A 75 -9.76 -16.17 13.69
N ARG A 76 -10.85 -16.41 12.97
CA ARG A 76 -11.55 -17.71 13.02
C ARG A 76 -11.07 -18.71 11.97
N ILE A 77 -10.15 -18.29 11.10
CA ILE A 77 -9.64 -19.15 10.03
C ILE A 77 -8.45 -19.95 10.54
N ASP A 78 -8.35 -21.22 10.11
CA ASP A 78 -7.21 -22.08 10.40
C ASP A 78 -5.89 -21.35 10.12
N LEU A 79 -4.93 -21.49 11.01
CA LEU A 79 -3.69 -20.72 11.02
C LEU A 79 -2.97 -20.70 9.69
N LYS A 80 -2.80 -21.86 9.05
CA LYS A 80 -2.10 -21.95 7.77
C LYS A 80 -2.87 -21.21 6.66
N LYS A 81 -4.18 -21.40 6.60
CA LYS A 81 -5.03 -20.71 5.63
C LYS A 81 -5.10 -19.22 5.90
N ARG A 82 -5.14 -18.84 7.17
CA ARG A 82 -5.13 -17.45 7.62
C ARG A 82 -3.90 -16.71 7.11
N ARG A 83 -2.72 -17.30 7.32
CA ARG A 83 -1.45 -16.69 6.88
C ARG A 83 -1.40 -16.55 5.36
N ASN A 84 -1.79 -17.59 4.62
CA ASN A 84 -1.79 -17.55 3.17
C ASN A 84 -2.76 -16.50 2.62
N LYS A 85 -3.95 -16.39 3.21
CA LYS A 85 -4.95 -15.40 2.82
C LYS A 85 -4.45 -13.97 3.03
N ILE A 86 -3.79 -13.73 4.16
CA ILE A 86 -3.24 -12.42 4.48
C ILE A 86 -2.11 -12.05 3.52
N LYS A 87 -1.20 -12.99 3.23
CA LYS A 87 -0.14 -12.75 2.26
C LYS A 87 -0.68 -12.38 0.89
N ALA A 88 -1.70 -13.12 0.42
CA ALA A 88 -2.32 -12.83 -0.86
C ALA A 88 -2.95 -11.45 -0.89
N ALA A 89 -3.63 -11.06 0.20
CA ALA A 89 -4.24 -9.74 0.30
C ALA A 89 -3.19 -8.62 0.30
N LEU A 90 -2.10 -8.79 1.04
CA LEU A 90 -1.02 -7.81 1.11
C LEU A 90 -0.32 -7.67 -0.23
N PHE A 91 -0.09 -8.78 -0.92
CA PHE A 91 0.50 -8.77 -2.26
C PHE A 91 -0.36 -7.96 -3.23
N ARG A 92 -1.68 -8.18 -3.21
CA ARG A 92 -2.61 -7.44 -4.06
C ARG A 92 -2.62 -5.95 -3.75
N LYS A 93 -2.33 -5.57 -2.50
CA LYS A 93 -2.22 -4.17 -2.08
C LYS A 93 -0.87 -3.55 -2.41
N GLY A 94 0.03 -4.32 -3.00
CA GLY A 94 1.31 -3.81 -3.47
C GLY A 94 2.42 -3.79 -2.44
N PHE A 95 2.24 -4.46 -1.29
CA PHE A 95 3.29 -4.56 -0.29
C PHE A 95 4.30 -5.65 -0.63
N ASP A 96 5.55 -5.42 -0.23
CA ASP A 96 6.60 -6.43 -0.27
C ASP A 96 6.38 -7.39 0.90
N LEU A 97 6.34 -8.68 0.62
CA LEU A 97 6.03 -9.70 1.63
C LEU A 97 7.21 -10.12 2.51
N TYR A 98 8.37 -9.51 2.31
CA TYR A 98 9.59 -9.87 3.02
C TYR A 98 9.42 -9.87 4.55
N GLU A 99 8.76 -8.84 5.10
CA GLU A 99 8.56 -8.70 6.55
C GLU A 99 7.23 -9.28 7.04
N CYS A 100 6.37 -9.73 6.14
CA CYS A 100 5.03 -10.18 6.47
C CYS A 100 5.02 -11.37 7.42
N ASP A 101 5.84 -12.38 7.15
CA ASP A 101 5.92 -13.58 7.99
C ASP A 101 6.38 -13.25 9.39
N ARG A 102 7.35 -12.35 9.52
CA ARG A 102 7.86 -11.91 10.81
C ARG A 102 6.77 -11.23 11.64
N ILE A 103 6.01 -10.36 11.02
CA ILE A 103 4.90 -9.67 11.70
C ILE A 103 3.85 -10.69 12.16
N MET A 104 3.51 -11.64 11.30
CA MET A 104 2.54 -12.68 11.65
C MET A 104 3.05 -13.61 12.75
N ASP A 105 4.35 -13.91 12.76
CA ASP A 105 4.95 -14.69 13.86
C ASP A 105 4.79 -13.97 15.18
N GLU A 106 5.04 -12.66 15.21
CA GLU A 106 4.87 -11.84 16.42
C GLU A 106 3.42 -11.85 16.89
N LEU A 107 2.48 -11.69 15.97
CA LEU A 107 1.05 -11.67 16.29
C LEU A 107 0.58 -13.02 16.83
N GLU A 108 1.05 -14.11 16.24
CA GLU A 108 0.74 -15.47 16.70
C GLU A 108 1.26 -15.69 18.11
N ASN A 109 2.50 -15.28 18.38
CA ASN A 109 3.10 -15.41 19.71
C ASN A 109 2.33 -14.60 20.76
N THR A 110 1.87 -13.41 20.42
CA THR A 110 1.08 -12.57 21.31
C THR A 110 -0.25 -13.23 21.66
N GLU A 111 -0.92 -13.86 20.69
CA GLU A 111 -2.17 -14.59 20.94
C GLU A 111 -1.96 -15.79 21.86
N THR A 112 -0.87 -16.52 21.69
CA THR A 112 -0.61 -17.71 22.51
C THR A 112 -0.19 -17.37 23.94
N GLU A 113 0.33 -16.17 24.18
CA GLU A 113 0.72 -15.71 25.52
C GLU A 113 -0.48 -15.27 26.36
N THR A 114 -1.61 -15.00 25.73
CA THR A 114 -2.84 -14.61 26.42
C THR A 114 -3.78 -15.79 26.60
#